data_8ed53c3ae3fc69b554fd0d3ab0b1d110
#
_entry.id   8ed53c3ae3fc69b554fd0d3ab0b1d110
#
_cell.length_a   1.000
_cell.length_b   1.000
_cell.length_c   1.000
_cell.angle_alpha   90.00
_cell.angle_beta   90.00
_cell.angle_gamma   90.00
#
_symmetry.space_group_name_H-M   'P 1'
#
loop_
_entity.id
_entity.type
_entity.pdbx_description
1 polymer ?
#
loop_
_entity_poly.entity_id
_entity_poly.type
_entity_poly.pdbx_seq_one_letter_code
_entity_poly.pdbx_strand_id
1 'polypeptide(L)' 'MASSLECPICEADIPLDGDEKSGDLMLCSYCHVTFKILRKKGEWILVEDFEE' A
#
# COMPACT_ATOMS: atom_id res chain seq x y z
N MET A 1 -1.73 -15.31 -8.22
CA MET A 1 -0.47 -14.61 -8.39
C MET A 1 -0.27 -13.63 -7.26
N ALA A 2 0.95 -13.56 -6.79
CA ALA A 2 1.26 -12.62 -5.72
C ALA A 2 1.24 -11.20 -6.25
N SER A 3 0.63 -10.32 -5.50
CA SER A 3 0.60 -8.91 -5.83
C SER A 3 1.47 -8.17 -4.85
N SER A 4 2.07 -7.11 -5.31
CA SER A 4 2.88 -6.27 -4.44
C SER A 4 2.80 -4.85 -4.94
N LEU A 5 3.07 -3.92 -4.03
CA LEU A 5 3.08 -2.50 -4.34
C LEU A 5 4.43 -1.93 -3.99
N GLU A 6 4.81 -0.91 -4.70
CA GLU A 6 6.09 -0.27 -4.45
C GLU A 6 5.89 0.95 -3.58
N CYS A 7 6.67 1.02 -2.51
CA CYS A 7 6.60 2.16 -1.62
C CYS A 7 7.08 3.41 -2.34
N PRO A 8 6.30 4.49 -2.35
CA PRO A 8 6.71 5.71 -3.05
C PRO A 8 7.80 6.49 -2.33
N ILE A 9 8.20 6.07 -1.15
CA ILE A 9 9.19 6.79 -0.38
C ILE A 9 10.53 6.08 -0.41
N CYS A 10 10.55 4.81 -0.03
CA CYS A 10 11.79 4.06 0.00
C CYS A 10 11.88 3.05 -1.14
N GLU A 11 10.84 2.95 -1.95
CA GLU A 11 10.79 2.06 -3.11
C GLU A 11 10.95 0.60 -2.76
N ALA A 12 10.55 0.23 -1.56
CA ALA A 12 10.59 -1.17 -1.15
C ALA A 12 9.33 -1.87 -1.62
N ASP A 13 9.46 -3.17 -1.86
CA ASP A 13 8.31 -3.97 -2.25
C ASP A 13 7.45 -4.24 -1.03
N ILE A 14 6.17 -3.97 -1.16
CA ILE A 14 5.21 -4.25 -0.11
C ILE A 14 4.30 -5.37 -0.62
N PRO A 15 4.44 -6.57 -0.04
CA PRO A 15 3.64 -7.69 -0.52
C PRO A 15 2.19 -7.57 -0.05
N LEU A 16 1.30 -8.04 -0.90
CA LEU A 16 -0.12 -8.06 -0.59
C LEU A 16 -0.54 -9.50 -0.37
N ASP A 17 -1.38 -9.71 0.62
CA ASP A 17 -1.85 -11.05 0.94
C ASP A 17 -3.00 -11.50 0.05
N GLY A 18 -3.70 -10.55 -0.52
CA GLY A 18 -4.86 -10.88 -1.31
C GLY A 18 -6.16 -10.63 -0.59
N ASP A 19 -6.10 -10.39 0.70
CA ASP A 19 -7.30 -10.10 1.48
C ASP A 19 -7.51 -8.62 1.69
N GLU A 20 -6.64 -7.81 1.14
CA GLU A 20 -6.75 -6.38 1.32
C GLU A 20 -7.99 -5.84 0.63
N LYS A 21 -8.50 -4.76 1.17
CA LYS A 21 -9.66 -4.10 0.60
C LYS A 21 -9.33 -2.63 0.37
N SER A 22 -10.08 -2.05 -0.56
CA SER A 22 -9.91 -0.63 -0.84
C SER A 22 -10.17 0.17 0.43
N GLY A 23 -9.23 1.02 0.80
CA GLY A 23 -9.34 1.81 2.00
C GLY A 23 -8.60 1.24 3.20
N ASP A 24 -7.98 0.07 3.05
CA ASP A 24 -7.20 -0.51 4.12
C ASP A 24 -5.92 0.27 4.33
N LEU A 25 -5.40 0.21 5.54
CA LEU A 25 -4.14 0.85 5.86
C LEU A 25 -3.02 -0.16 5.79
N MET A 26 -1.89 0.26 5.29
CA MET A 26 -0.71 -0.57 5.22
C MET A 26 0.48 0.20 5.73
N LEU A 27 1.37 -0.50 6.40
CA LEU A 27 2.58 0.09 6.95
C LEU A 27 3.78 -0.46 6.19
N CYS A 28 4.61 0.45 5.72
CA CYS A 28 5.86 0.05 5.08
C CYS A 28 6.85 -0.39 6.17
N SER A 29 7.43 -1.57 6.00
CA SER A 29 8.35 -2.10 6.99
C SER A 29 9.71 -1.41 6.95
N TYR A 30 9.97 -0.65 5.90
CA TYR A 30 11.29 -0.05 5.72
C TYR A 30 11.32 1.39 6.18
N CYS A 31 10.39 2.19 5.71
CA CYS A 31 10.37 3.61 6.09
C CYS A 31 9.33 3.90 7.16
N HIS A 32 8.52 2.91 7.52
CA HIS A 32 7.54 3.00 8.61
C HIS A 32 6.51 4.09 8.37
N VAL A 33 6.20 4.34 7.12
CA VAL A 33 5.16 5.30 6.77
C VAL A 33 3.87 4.54 6.54
N THR A 34 2.78 5.07 7.07
CA THR A 34 1.48 4.46 6.89
C THR A 34 0.88 4.91 5.57
N PHE A 35 0.36 3.94 4.82
CA PHE A 35 -0.29 4.22 3.54
C PHE A 35 -1.69 3.67 3.57
N LYS A 36 -2.51 4.22 2.70
CA LYS A 36 -3.85 3.69 2.47
C LYS A 36 -3.88 3.12 1.06
N ILE A 37 -4.33 1.88 0.93
CA ILE A 37 -4.44 1.27 -0.37
C ILE A 37 -5.82 1.54 -0.93
N LEU A 38 -5.86 1.79 -2.22
CA LEU A 38 -7.11 2.01 -2.93
C LEU A 38 -7.08 1.16 -4.18
N ARG A 39 -8.24 0.69 -4.57
CA ARG A 39 -8.33 -0.12 -5.77
C ARG A 39 -9.11 0.65 -6.82
N LYS A 40 -8.48 0.86 -7.96
CA LYS A 40 -9.10 1.55 -9.08
C LYS A 40 -8.92 0.72 -10.33
N LYS A 41 -10.03 0.45 -11.01
CA LYS A 41 -9.99 -0.26 -12.29
C LYS A 41 -9.16 -1.54 -12.22
N GLY A 42 -9.27 -2.24 -11.11
CA GLY A 42 -8.56 -3.50 -10.95
C GLY A 42 -7.10 -3.35 -10.53
N GLU A 43 -6.68 -2.14 -10.22
CA GLU A 43 -5.30 -1.91 -9.81
C GLU A 43 -5.26 -1.34 -8.41
N TRP A 44 -4.22 -1.72 -7.67
CA TRP A 44 -3.99 -1.19 -6.34
C TRP A 44 -3.06 0.00 -6.42
N ILE A 45 -3.39 1.03 -5.66
CA ILE A 45 -2.52 2.20 -5.56
C ILE A 45 -2.29 2.49 -4.08
N LEU A 46 -1.15 3.09 -3.80
CA LEU A 46 -0.81 3.53 -2.45
C LEU A 46 -0.89 5.03 -2.37
N VAL A 47 -1.55 5.52 -1.32
CA VAL A 47 -1.57 6.95 -1.05
C VAL A 47 -1.11 7.16 0.37
N GLU A 48 -0.41 8.25 0.59
CA GLU A 48 0.05 8.56 1.93
C GLU A 48 -1.14 8.98 2.78
N ASP A 49 -1.20 8.40 3.97
CA ASP A 49 -2.29 8.69 4.90
C ASP A 49 -1.76 9.57 6.00
N PHE A 50 -1.90 10.85 5.84
CA PHE A 50 -1.47 11.80 6.85
C PHE A 50 -2.65 12.23 7.67
N GLU A 51 -2.43 12.30 8.96
CA GLU A 51 -3.44 12.80 9.86
C GLU A 51 -3.16 14.23 10.20
N GLU A 52 -4.18 15.02 10.16
CA GLU A 52 -4.06 16.43 10.50
C GLU A 52 -4.21 16.66 11.98
#